data_bbe240de5784e3cd19d263400a822542
#
_entry.id   bbe240de5784e3cd19d263400a822542
#
_cell.length_a   1.000
_cell.length_b   1.000
_cell.length_c   1.000
_cell.angle_alpha   90.00
_cell.angle_beta   90.00
_cell.angle_gamma   90.00
#
_symmetry.space_group_name_H-M   'P 1'
#
loop_
_entity.id
_entity.type
_entity.pdbx_description
1 polymer ?
#
loop_
_entity_poly.entity_id
_entity_poly.type
_entity_poly.pdbx_seq_one_letter_code
_entity_poly.pdbx_strand_id
1 'polypeptide(L)'
;MSQTAKKLFGGNAALATSLFARINAMQQANVIKDIVMMPTFHFHKLNGNMDGFFAIDVKTRRDPWRIIIQPLDENEEPYDPCNIDEIAGVVRIVEVKEVSNHYE
;
A
#
# COMPACT_ATOMS: atom_id res chain seq x y z
N MET A 1 9.25 15.50 -3.33
CA MET A 1 8.23 14.55 -2.84
C MET A 1 6.92 15.22 -2.51
N SER A 2 6.90 16.24 -1.65
CA SER A 2 5.65 16.89 -1.26
C SER A 2 4.90 17.53 -2.45
N GLN A 3 5.60 18.14 -3.38
CA GLN A 3 4.99 18.72 -4.56
C GLN A 3 4.32 17.67 -5.45
N THR A 4 4.95 16.51 -5.58
CA THR A 4 4.39 15.40 -6.36
C THR A 4 3.08 14.91 -5.75
N ALA A 5 3.05 14.74 -4.43
CA ALA A 5 1.84 14.30 -3.73
C ALA A 5 0.73 15.35 -3.83
N LYS A 6 1.05 16.64 -3.74
CA LYS A 6 0.06 17.70 -3.90
C LYS A 6 -0.56 17.69 -5.29
N LYS A 7 0.24 17.49 -6.33
CA LYS A 7 -0.25 17.34 -7.69
C LYS A 7 -1.21 16.16 -7.81
N LEU A 8 -0.81 15.02 -7.22
CA LEU A 8 -1.58 13.78 -7.29
C LEU A 8 -2.98 13.97 -6.68
N PHE A 9 -3.08 14.74 -5.61
CA PHE A 9 -4.33 14.95 -4.88
C PHE A 9 -5.01 16.28 -5.21
N GLY A 10 -4.66 16.92 -6.31
CA GLY A 10 -5.27 18.18 -6.70
C GLY A 10 -5.00 19.31 -5.72
N GLY A 11 -3.86 19.28 -5.05
CA GLY A 11 -3.48 20.29 -4.09
C GLY A 11 -3.98 20.05 -2.67
N ASN A 12 -4.59 18.90 -2.39
CA ASN A 12 -5.07 18.56 -1.05
C ASN A 12 -3.90 18.24 -0.11
N ALA A 13 -3.51 19.22 0.70
CA ALA A 13 -2.36 19.07 1.60
C ALA A 13 -2.58 18.03 2.69
N ALA A 14 -3.82 17.84 3.16
CA ALA A 14 -4.13 16.84 4.19
C ALA A 14 -3.92 15.43 3.67
N LEU A 15 -4.34 15.15 2.43
CA LEU A 15 -4.10 13.85 1.81
C LEU A 15 -2.63 13.62 1.54
N ALA A 16 -1.90 14.65 1.10
CA ALA A 16 -0.46 14.55 0.87
C ALA A 16 0.28 14.21 2.16
N THR A 17 -0.07 14.86 3.27
CA THR A 17 0.52 14.58 4.58
C THR A 17 0.24 13.14 5.01
N SER A 18 -0.99 12.67 4.83
CA SER A 18 -1.36 11.29 5.16
C SER A 18 -0.61 10.29 4.30
N LEU A 19 -0.44 10.56 3.01
CA LEU A 19 0.32 9.70 2.11
C LEU A 19 1.77 9.57 2.58
N PHE A 20 2.42 10.67 2.92
CA PHE A 20 3.80 10.63 3.41
C PHE A 20 3.91 9.86 4.71
N ALA A 21 2.94 10.01 5.61
CA ALA A 21 2.93 9.26 6.86
C ALA A 21 2.81 7.75 6.61
N ARG A 22 1.95 7.33 5.65
CA ARG A 22 1.81 5.92 5.29
C ARG A 22 3.09 5.37 4.67
N ILE A 23 3.68 6.10 3.73
CA ILE A 23 4.94 5.68 3.08
C ILE A 23 6.05 5.55 4.12
N ASN A 24 6.15 6.51 5.03
CA ASN A 24 7.16 6.47 6.09
C ASN A 24 6.95 5.25 7.01
N ALA A 25 5.71 4.96 7.38
CA ALA A 25 5.40 3.80 8.21
C ALA A 25 5.79 2.50 7.49
N MET A 26 5.54 2.42 6.18
CA MET A 26 5.94 1.26 5.38
C MET A 26 7.46 1.10 5.37
N GLN A 27 8.21 2.19 5.25
CA GLN A 27 9.66 2.15 5.28
C GLN A 27 10.22 1.72 6.64
N GLN A 28 9.50 2.01 7.73
CA GLN A 28 9.89 1.61 9.07
C GLN A 28 9.56 0.16 9.39
N ALA A 29 8.65 -0.45 8.65
CA ALA A 29 8.26 -1.83 8.85
C ALA A 29 9.39 -2.77 8.42
N ASN A 30 9.57 -3.87 9.17
CA ASN A 30 10.58 -4.88 8.83
C ASN A 30 10.06 -5.86 7.79
N VAL A 31 8.80 -6.25 7.91
CA VAL A 31 8.12 -7.15 6.98
C VAL A 31 6.70 -6.64 6.76
N ILE A 32 6.07 -7.12 5.69
CA ILE A 32 4.72 -6.67 5.33
C ILE A 32 3.69 -6.99 6.43
N LYS A 33 3.93 -8.00 7.25
CA LYS A 33 3.06 -8.35 8.36
C LYS A 33 2.85 -7.17 9.32
N ASP A 34 3.88 -6.35 9.52
CA ASP A 34 3.79 -5.19 10.39
C ASP A 34 2.74 -4.20 9.88
N ILE A 35 2.55 -4.13 8.56
CA ILE A 35 1.55 -3.27 7.92
C ILE A 35 0.18 -3.94 7.96
N VAL A 36 0.12 -5.23 7.67
CA VAL A 36 -1.13 -6.00 7.66
C VAL A 36 -1.82 -5.90 9.02
N MET A 37 -1.05 -5.87 10.10
CA MET A 37 -1.58 -5.84 11.45
C MET A 37 -1.97 -4.45 11.95
N MET A 38 -1.75 -3.40 11.17
CA MET A 38 -2.15 -2.05 11.54
C MET A 38 -3.60 -1.79 11.11
N PRO A 39 -4.56 -1.69 12.04
CA PRO A 39 -5.98 -1.55 11.67
C PRO A 39 -6.28 -0.29 10.85
N THR A 40 -5.54 0.80 11.11
CA THR A 40 -5.76 2.07 10.42
C THR A 40 -5.38 2.01 8.94
N PHE A 41 -4.58 1.04 8.53
CA PHE A 41 -4.18 0.88 7.14
C PHE A 41 -5.25 0.18 6.31
N HIS A 42 -6.14 -0.58 6.97
CA HIS A 42 -7.18 -1.34 6.29
C HIS A 42 -6.62 -2.13 5.09
N PHE A 43 -5.55 -2.88 5.37
CA PHE A 43 -4.89 -3.70 4.35
C PHE A 43 -5.88 -4.73 3.80
N HIS A 44 -6.06 -4.76 2.49
CA HIS A 44 -6.97 -5.72 1.88
C HIS A 44 -6.52 -6.14 0.50
N LYS A 45 -6.93 -7.34 0.13
CA LYS A 45 -6.61 -7.96 -1.14
C LYS A 45 -7.50 -7.40 -2.26
N LEU A 46 -6.92 -7.20 -3.44
CA LEU A 46 -7.66 -6.89 -4.65
C LEU A 46 -7.92 -8.16 -5.44
N ASN A 47 -9.00 -8.18 -6.20
CA ASN A 47 -9.47 -9.37 -6.92
C ASN A 47 -9.46 -9.14 -8.43
N GLY A 48 -9.74 -10.22 -9.18
CA GLY A 48 -9.80 -10.15 -10.64
C GLY A 48 -8.46 -9.85 -11.26
N ASN A 49 -8.41 -8.83 -12.12
CA ASN A 49 -7.18 -8.43 -12.81
C ASN A 49 -6.09 -7.95 -11.87
N MET A 50 -6.46 -7.62 -10.63
CA MET A 50 -5.54 -7.12 -9.62
C MET A 50 -5.17 -8.19 -8.59
N ASP A 51 -5.35 -9.46 -8.92
CA ASP A 51 -4.92 -10.55 -8.05
C ASP A 51 -3.41 -10.47 -7.84
N GLY A 52 -2.98 -10.63 -6.58
CA GLY A 52 -1.59 -10.44 -6.21
C GLY A 52 -1.24 -9.02 -5.80
N PHE A 53 -2.19 -8.09 -5.92
CA PHE A 53 -2.05 -6.72 -5.45
C PHE A 53 -2.90 -6.48 -4.21
N PHE A 54 -2.51 -5.49 -3.43
CA PHE A 54 -3.19 -5.14 -2.18
C PHE A 54 -3.36 -3.63 -2.11
N ALA A 55 -4.36 -3.21 -1.35
CA ALA A 55 -4.62 -1.79 -1.14
C ALA A 55 -4.53 -1.45 0.34
N ILE A 56 -4.01 -0.27 0.63
CA ILE A 56 -4.03 0.30 1.98
C ILE A 56 -4.63 1.70 1.92
N ASP A 57 -5.33 2.10 2.99
CA ASP A 57 -5.94 3.41 3.06
C ASP A 57 -4.86 4.49 3.19
N VAL A 58 -5.02 5.59 2.44
CA VAL A 58 -4.14 6.74 2.61
C VAL A 58 -4.48 7.47 3.92
N LYS A 59 -5.75 7.69 4.18
CA LYS A 59 -6.21 8.44 5.34
C LYS A 59 -7.20 7.64 6.18
N THR A 60 -8.41 7.42 5.69
CA THR A 60 -9.46 6.68 6.38
C THR A 60 -10.20 5.79 5.37
N ARG A 61 -11.02 4.87 5.88
CA ARG A 61 -11.86 4.02 5.02
C ARG A 61 -12.89 4.82 4.22
N ARG A 62 -13.30 5.97 4.73
CA ARG A 62 -14.29 6.82 4.05
C ARG A 62 -13.68 7.62 2.92
N ASP A 63 -12.37 7.87 2.99
CA ASP A 63 -11.65 8.54 1.95
C ASP A 63 -11.40 7.55 0.82
N PRO A 64 -11.65 7.91 -0.46
CA PRO A 64 -11.53 6.95 -1.56
C PRO A 64 -10.09 6.63 -1.97
N TRP A 65 -9.11 7.38 -1.47
CA TRP A 65 -7.73 7.21 -1.90
C TRP A 65 -7.08 5.99 -1.26
N ARG A 66 -6.38 5.21 -2.10
CA ARG A 66 -5.69 3.99 -1.71
C ARG A 66 -4.29 3.95 -2.31
N ILE A 67 -3.37 3.35 -1.58
CA ILE A 67 -2.04 3.01 -2.09
C ILE A 67 -2.10 1.56 -2.54
N ILE A 68 -1.76 1.32 -3.82
CA ILE A 68 -1.79 -0.04 -4.38
C ILE A 68 -0.37 -0.58 -4.36
N ILE A 69 -0.18 -1.72 -3.70
CA ILE A 69 1.13 -2.33 -3.51
C ILE A 69 1.15 -3.77 -4.01
N GLN A 70 2.34 -4.23 -4.35
CA GLN A 70 2.58 -5.62 -4.75
C GLN A 70 3.75 -6.17 -3.95
N PRO A 71 3.56 -7.25 -3.17
CA PRO A 71 4.68 -7.91 -2.50
C PRO A 71 5.64 -8.53 -3.51
N LEU A 72 6.94 -8.37 -3.25
CA LEU A 72 7.99 -8.93 -4.08
C LEU A 72 8.91 -9.84 -3.27
N ASP A 73 9.49 -10.84 -3.90
CA ASP A 73 10.48 -11.70 -3.29
C ASP A 73 11.86 -11.02 -3.26
N GLU A 74 12.88 -11.74 -2.80
CA GLU A 74 14.24 -11.21 -2.69
C GLU A 74 14.85 -10.82 -4.03
N ASN A 75 14.33 -11.40 -5.13
CA ASN A 75 14.77 -11.07 -6.48
C ASN A 75 13.92 -9.99 -7.14
N GLU A 76 13.05 -9.33 -6.33
CA GLU A 76 12.11 -8.30 -6.78
C GLU A 76 11.11 -8.84 -7.80
N GLU A 77 10.74 -10.11 -7.65
CA GLU A 77 9.74 -10.76 -8.49
C GLU A 77 8.44 -10.95 -7.71
N PRO A 78 7.28 -10.84 -8.36
CA PRO A 78 6.00 -11.10 -7.70
C PRO A 78 5.90 -12.55 -7.22
N TYR A 79 5.25 -12.74 -6.07
CA TYR A 79 4.91 -14.08 -5.59
C TYR A 79 3.81 -14.68 -6.46
N ASP A 80 3.98 -15.95 -6.84
CA ASP A 80 2.99 -16.70 -7.61
C ASP A 80 2.98 -18.16 -7.17
N PRO A 81 1.95 -18.60 -6.43
CA PRO A 81 0.79 -17.82 -5.97
C PRO A 81 1.14 -16.85 -4.85
N CYS A 82 0.38 -15.76 -4.75
CA CYS A 82 0.56 -14.77 -3.70
C CYS A 82 -0.45 -15.00 -2.58
N ASN A 83 -0.08 -15.83 -1.61
CA ASN A 83 -0.88 -16.08 -0.42
C ASN A 83 -0.33 -15.25 0.73
N ILE A 84 -0.93 -14.09 0.97
CA ILE A 84 -0.41 -13.12 1.94
C ILE A 84 -0.35 -13.69 3.36
N ASP A 85 -1.29 -14.55 3.73
CA ASP A 85 -1.32 -15.13 5.08
C ASP A 85 -0.09 -16.01 5.34
N GLU A 86 0.46 -16.62 4.30
CA GLU A 86 1.65 -17.46 4.42
C GLU A 86 2.94 -16.66 4.33
N ILE A 87 2.96 -15.60 3.52
CA ILE A 87 4.21 -14.88 3.23
C ILE A 87 4.40 -13.60 4.04
N ALA A 88 3.36 -13.12 4.74
CA ALA A 88 3.41 -11.82 5.41
C ALA A 88 4.60 -11.66 6.35
N GLY A 89 5.04 -12.73 6.97
CA GLY A 89 6.17 -12.71 7.90
C GLY A 89 7.55 -12.69 7.25
N VAL A 90 7.63 -12.86 5.93
CA VAL A 90 8.91 -12.91 5.21
C VAL A 90 9.05 -11.84 4.13
N VAL A 91 7.95 -11.21 3.71
CA VAL A 91 8.00 -10.18 2.66
C VAL A 91 8.66 -8.92 3.20
N ARG A 92 9.76 -8.52 2.57
CA ARG A 92 10.51 -7.32 2.93
C ARG A 92 10.48 -6.25 1.85
N ILE A 93 10.04 -6.58 0.66
CA ILE A 93 10.03 -5.69 -0.49
C ILE A 93 8.60 -5.58 -1.00
N VAL A 94 8.12 -4.36 -1.13
CA VAL A 94 6.85 -4.09 -1.79
C VAL A 94 7.07 -3.00 -2.83
N GLU A 95 6.39 -3.13 -3.97
CA GLU A 95 6.37 -2.09 -4.98
C GLU A 95 5.09 -1.29 -4.83
N VAL A 96 5.23 0.03 -4.75
CA VAL A 96 4.07 0.93 -4.78
C VAL A 96 3.73 1.13 -6.25
N LYS A 97 2.63 0.53 -6.69
CA LYS A 97 2.22 0.59 -8.10
C LYS A 97 1.57 1.91 -8.44
N GLU A 98 0.67 2.39 -7.59
CA GLU A 98 -0.01 3.65 -7.79
C GLU A 98 -0.71 4.10 -6.52
N VAL A 99 -1.11 5.37 -6.51
CA VAL A 99 -2.03 5.93 -5.53
C VAL A 99 -3.28 6.30 -6.30
N SER A 100 -4.40 5.68 -5.94
CA SER A 100 -5.62 5.73 -6.76
C SER A 100 -6.87 5.88 -5.91
N ASN A 101 -7.91 6.45 -6.49
CA ASN A 101 -9.24 6.48 -5.89
C ASN A 101 -10.24 5.56 -6.63
N HIS A 102 -9.73 4.65 -7.45
CA HIS A 102 -10.55 3.72 -8.22
C HIS A 102 -10.76 2.37 -7.54
N TYR A 103 -9.96 2.05 -6.52
CA TYR A 103 -9.98 0.74 -5.88
C TYR A 103 -10.48 0.84 -4.44
N GLU A 104 -11.27 -0.11 -4.05
CA GLU A 104 -11.74 -0.25 -2.66
C GLU A 104 -11.06 -1.46 -1.97
#